data_ef7d4768bea04977ec944c1e9f0c6c8a
#
_entry.id   ef7d4768bea04977ec944c1e9f0c6c8a
#
_cell.length_a   1.000
_cell.length_b   1.000
_cell.length_c   1.000
_cell.angle_alpha   90.00
_cell.angle_beta   90.00
_cell.angle_gamma   90.00
#
_symmetry.space_group_name_H-M   'P 1'
#
loop_
_entity.id
_entity.type
_entity.pdbx_description
1 polymer ?
#
loop_
_entity_poly.entity_id
_entity_poly.type
_entity_poly.pdbx_seq_one_letter_code
_entity_poly.pdbx_strand_id
1 'polypeptide(L)'
;ERVIDSAMHGILFIDEAYALNPKGGQGNDFGREAIETILKRMEDDRDKFVVILAGYPDEMRDLIETNPGLKSRFNRYFNFVDYKPDELMDIFEGFVKKRAMTLESAAEQRLIGHFIDVWEARDKHFGNGRFARNLFEKVIQAQSDRVAKMAEISPDDLRLIRLEDVESVISIVKPDQPKERNTIGFKPKG
;
A
#
# COMPACT_ATOMS: atom_id res chain seq x y z
N GLU A 1 -19.95 -16.47 6.59
CA GLU A 1 -20.45 -17.47 5.61
C GLU A 1 -20.81 -16.83 4.27
N ARG A 2 -21.69 -15.82 4.20
CA ARG A 2 -22.12 -15.18 2.93
C ARG A 2 -20.96 -14.74 2.02
N VAL A 3 -19.88 -14.20 2.59
CA VAL A 3 -18.69 -13.77 1.83
C VAL A 3 -17.98 -14.97 1.19
N ILE A 4 -17.88 -16.08 1.91
CA ILE A 4 -17.29 -17.33 1.38
C ILE A 4 -18.18 -17.89 0.29
N ASP A 5 -19.51 -17.89 0.48
CA ASP A 5 -20.47 -18.37 -0.53
C ASP A 5 -20.37 -17.55 -1.82
N SER A 6 -20.16 -16.23 -1.72
CA SER A 6 -19.96 -15.38 -2.89
C SER A 6 -18.61 -15.59 -3.61
N ALA A 7 -17.63 -16.22 -2.94
CA ALA A 7 -16.33 -16.56 -3.50
C ALA A 7 -16.28 -17.95 -4.13
N MET A 8 -17.38 -18.70 -4.12
CA MET A 8 -17.42 -20.03 -4.74
C MET A 8 -17.10 -19.95 -6.24
N HIS A 9 -16.29 -20.88 -6.70
CA HIS A 9 -15.72 -20.94 -8.06
C HIS A 9 -14.81 -19.76 -8.42
N GLY A 10 -14.29 -19.06 -7.40
CA GLY A 10 -13.43 -17.89 -7.51
C GLY A 10 -12.35 -17.85 -6.44
N ILE A 11 -12.04 -16.63 -6.01
CA ILE A 11 -10.97 -16.34 -5.05
C ILE A 11 -11.56 -15.56 -3.88
N LEU A 12 -11.33 -16.04 -2.66
CA LEU A 12 -11.52 -15.29 -1.42
C LEU A 12 -10.19 -14.61 -1.08
N PHE A 13 -10.11 -13.29 -1.27
CA PHE A 13 -8.95 -12.50 -0.90
C PHE A 13 -9.23 -11.77 0.42
N ILE A 14 -8.35 -11.95 1.40
CA ILE A 14 -8.45 -11.31 2.71
C ILE A 14 -7.18 -10.48 2.91
N ASP A 15 -7.34 -9.16 2.86
CA ASP A 15 -6.27 -8.21 3.15
C ASP A 15 -6.13 -7.97 4.65
N GLU A 16 -4.91 -7.68 5.10
CA GLU A 16 -4.59 -7.51 6.53
C GLU A 16 -5.13 -8.66 7.41
N ALA A 17 -5.00 -9.90 6.93
CA ALA A 17 -5.62 -11.08 7.55
C ALA A 17 -5.21 -11.30 9.02
N TYR A 18 -4.09 -10.77 9.47
CA TYR A 18 -3.67 -10.76 10.87
C TYR A 18 -4.66 -10.02 11.80
N ALA A 19 -5.51 -9.15 11.25
CA ALA A 19 -6.58 -8.49 12.02
C ALA A 19 -7.65 -9.47 12.51
N LEU A 20 -7.73 -10.68 11.92
CA LEU A 20 -8.61 -11.75 12.41
C LEU A 20 -8.12 -12.35 13.75
N ASN A 21 -6.84 -12.18 14.10
CA ASN A 21 -6.28 -12.65 15.36
C ASN A 21 -5.45 -11.55 16.04
N PRO A 22 -6.08 -10.50 16.60
CA PRO A 22 -5.35 -9.40 17.21
C PRO A 22 -4.58 -9.87 18.45
N LYS A 23 -3.29 -9.46 18.55
CA LYS A 23 -2.46 -9.71 19.74
C LYS A 23 -3.08 -9.01 20.94
N GLY A 24 -3.38 -9.76 22.00
CA GLY A 24 -3.83 -9.17 23.27
C GLY A 24 -5.07 -9.76 23.93
N GLY A 25 -5.68 -10.77 23.36
CA GLY A 25 -6.64 -11.64 24.08
C GLY A 25 -7.91 -10.98 24.63
N GLN A 26 -8.17 -9.71 24.41
CA GLN A 26 -9.41 -9.06 24.82
C GLN A 26 -10.35 -8.89 23.61
N GLY A 27 -11.29 -9.82 23.47
CA GLY A 27 -12.58 -9.48 22.89
C GLY A 27 -12.75 -9.70 21.40
N ASN A 28 -12.14 -10.72 20.76
CA ASN A 28 -12.61 -11.06 19.42
C ASN A 28 -12.78 -12.57 19.20
N ASP A 29 -13.80 -13.14 19.83
CA ASP A 29 -14.35 -14.45 19.44
C ASP A 29 -14.72 -14.49 17.95
N PHE A 30 -15.15 -13.35 17.38
CA PHE A 30 -15.54 -13.23 15.97
C PHE A 30 -14.39 -13.47 14.97
N GLY A 31 -13.19 -13.00 15.27
CA GLY A 31 -12.03 -13.23 14.39
C GLY A 31 -11.62 -14.69 14.38
N ARG A 32 -11.62 -15.31 15.56
CA ARG A 32 -11.35 -16.74 15.72
C ARG A 32 -12.43 -17.59 15.05
N GLU A 33 -13.70 -17.27 15.24
CA GLU A 33 -14.83 -17.92 14.58
C GLU A 33 -14.73 -17.79 13.05
N ALA A 34 -14.33 -16.61 12.56
CA ALA A 34 -14.11 -16.40 11.12
C ALA A 34 -13.00 -17.31 10.58
N ILE A 35 -11.86 -17.44 11.28
CA ILE A 35 -10.77 -18.34 10.91
C ILE A 35 -11.26 -19.80 10.90
N GLU A 36 -11.96 -20.24 11.94
CA GLU A 36 -12.50 -21.61 12.05
C GLU A 36 -13.49 -21.90 10.92
N THR A 37 -14.34 -20.92 10.57
CA THR A 37 -15.26 -21.01 9.44
C THR A 37 -14.53 -21.15 8.11
N ILE A 38 -13.50 -20.32 7.88
CA ILE A 38 -12.68 -20.38 6.66
C ILE A 38 -12.02 -21.76 6.55
N LEU A 39 -11.39 -22.24 7.63
CA LEU A 39 -10.70 -23.53 7.66
C LEU A 39 -11.64 -24.69 7.37
N LYS A 40 -12.85 -24.66 7.95
CA LYS A 40 -13.88 -25.67 7.68
C LYS A 40 -14.29 -25.66 6.22
N ARG A 41 -14.58 -24.49 5.66
CA ARG A 41 -14.99 -24.36 4.25
C ARG A 41 -13.88 -24.74 3.27
N MET A 42 -12.62 -24.48 3.61
CA MET A 42 -11.47 -24.94 2.82
C MET A 42 -11.36 -26.47 2.78
N GLU A 43 -11.86 -27.17 3.77
CA GLU A 43 -11.92 -28.64 3.78
C GLU A 43 -13.15 -29.15 3.03
N ASP A 44 -14.34 -28.64 3.36
CA ASP A 44 -15.62 -29.09 2.81
C ASP A 44 -15.77 -28.77 1.30
N ASP A 45 -15.20 -27.64 0.86
CA ASP A 45 -15.29 -27.10 -0.50
C ASP A 45 -13.92 -27.00 -1.19
N ARG A 46 -13.01 -27.93 -0.93
CA ARG A 46 -11.58 -27.93 -1.27
C ARG A 46 -11.27 -27.47 -2.71
N ASP A 47 -12.01 -27.92 -3.69
CA ASP A 47 -11.75 -27.67 -5.11
C ASP A 47 -12.65 -26.56 -5.70
N LYS A 48 -13.43 -25.87 -4.86
CA LYS A 48 -14.45 -24.94 -5.33
C LYS A 48 -14.03 -23.48 -5.22
N PHE A 49 -13.02 -23.14 -4.43
CA PHE A 49 -12.51 -21.79 -4.30
C PHE A 49 -11.07 -21.76 -3.81
N VAL A 50 -10.38 -20.65 -4.04
CA VAL A 50 -9.02 -20.38 -3.55
C VAL A 50 -9.07 -19.32 -2.45
N VAL A 51 -8.31 -19.51 -1.38
CA VAL A 51 -8.14 -18.49 -0.33
C VAL A 51 -6.76 -17.89 -0.42
N ILE A 52 -6.70 -16.56 -0.45
CA ILE A 52 -5.46 -15.78 -0.39
C ILE A 52 -5.53 -14.88 0.84
N LEU A 53 -4.56 -15.03 1.74
CA LEU A 53 -4.37 -14.16 2.88
C LEU A 53 -3.21 -13.22 2.58
N ALA A 54 -3.41 -11.93 2.76
CA ALA A 54 -2.39 -10.90 2.56
C ALA A 54 -2.17 -10.09 3.86
N GLY A 55 -0.96 -9.56 4.02
CA GLY A 55 -0.60 -8.71 5.15
C GLY A 55 0.90 -8.53 5.28
N TYR A 56 1.34 -7.82 6.31
CA TYR A 56 2.75 -7.62 6.59
C TYR A 56 3.42 -8.95 6.99
N PRO A 57 4.68 -9.19 6.54
CA PRO A 57 5.33 -10.51 6.68
C PRO A 57 5.41 -11.02 8.12
N ASP A 58 5.77 -10.18 9.09
CA ASP A 58 5.93 -10.58 10.47
C ASP A 58 4.58 -10.89 11.13
N GLU A 59 3.58 -10.05 10.92
CA GLU A 59 2.22 -10.21 11.41
C GLU A 59 1.56 -11.46 10.80
N MET A 60 1.79 -11.72 9.50
CA MET A 60 1.27 -12.91 8.83
C MET A 60 1.96 -14.18 9.32
N ARG A 61 3.28 -14.13 9.58
CA ARG A 61 4.01 -15.24 10.17
C ARG A 61 3.41 -15.60 11.54
N ASP A 62 3.21 -14.61 12.40
CA ASP A 62 2.61 -14.82 13.70
C ASP A 62 1.20 -15.42 13.61
N LEU A 63 0.35 -14.92 12.70
CA LEU A 63 -0.98 -15.48 12.47
C LEU A 63 -0.92 -16.96 12.09
N ILE A 64 -0.06 -17.33 11.16
CA ILE A 64 0.05 -18.71 10.66
C ILE A 64 0.67 -19.64 11.73
N GLU A 65 1.71 -19.19 12.44
CA GLU A 65 2.39 -20.02 13.45
C GLU A 65 1.54 -20.27 14.69
N THR A 66 0.71 -19.31 15.08
CA THR A 66 -0.18 -19.46 16.25
C THR A 66 -1.42 -20.30 15.97
N ASN A 67 -1.74 -20.61 14.72
CA ASN A 67 -2.90 -21.41 14.35
C ASN A 67 -2.51 -22.66 13.55
N PRO A 68 -2.50 -23.87 14.17
CA PRO A 68 -2.14 -25.10 13.49
C PRO A 68 -3.03 -25.43 12.27
N GLY A 69 -4.29 -25.02 12.29
CA GLY A 69 -5.22 -25.20 11.18
C GLY A 69 -4.83 -24.37 9.95
N LEU A 70 -4.40 -23.12 10.16
CA LEU A 70 -3.86 -22.28 9.08
C LEU A 70 -2.55 -22.87 8.57
N LYS A 71 -1.63 -23.22 9.46
CA LYS A 71 -0.31 -23.78 9.10
C LYS A 71 -0.40 -25.03 8.23
N SER A 72 -1.39 -25.90 8.48
CA SER A 72 -1.56 -27.13 7.72
C SER A 72 -2.18 -26.93 6.33
N ARG A 73 -2.92 -25.86 6.12
CA ARG A 73 -3.66 -25.60 4.86
C ARG A 73 -2.99 -24.57 3.95
N PHE A 74 -2.25 -23.59 4.53
CA PHE A 74 -1.50 -22.59 3.76
C PHE A 74 -0.05 -23.06 3.60
N ASN A 75 0.27 -23.61 2.43
CA ASN A 75 1.57 -24.18 2.08
C ASN A 75 2.32 -23.41 0.99
N ARG A 76 1.74 -22.31 0.49
CA ARG A 76 2.35 -21.45 -0.51
C ARG A 76 2.44 -20.04 0.03
N TYR A 77 3.68 -19.49 0.01
CA TYR A 77 4.00 -18.17 0.50
C TYR A 77 4.65 -17.36 -0.61
N PHE A 78 4.13 -16.16 -0.82
CA PHE A 78 4.66 -15.21 -1.78
C PHE A 78 5.12 -13.97 -1.01
N ASN A 79 6.41 -13.68 -1.06
CA ASN A 79 6.96 -12.50 -0.44
C ASN A 79 7.21 -11.43 -1.52
N PHE A 80 6.58 -10.27 -1.36
CA PHE A 80 6.77 -9.10 -2.20
C PHE A 80 7.76 -8.19 -1.50
N VAL A 81 8.99 -8.14 -2.04
CA VAL A 81 10.02 -7.23 -1.55
C VAL A 81 9.72 -5.80 -1.97
N ASP A 82 10.33 -4.83 -1.28
CA ASP A 82 10.21 -3.43 -1.67
C ASP A 82 10.81 -3.20 -3.05
N TYR A 83 10.14 -2.36 -3.83
CA TYR A 83 10.68 -1.85 -5.09
C TYR A 83 11.94 -1.04 -4.84
N LYS A 84 12.94 -1.22 -5.69
CA LYS A 84 14.17 -0.41 -5.70
C LYS A 84 13.89 1.00 -6.25
N PRO A 85 14.81 1.96 -6.08
CA PRO A 85 14.62 3.32 -6.59
C PRO A 85 14.32 3.41 -8.09
N ASP A 86 14.97 2.60 -8.92
CA ASP A 86 14.74 2.48 -10.36
C ASP A 86 13.32 1.96 -10.66
N GLU A 87 12.87 0.93 -9.95
CA GLU A 87 11.52 0.37 -10.11
C GLU A 87 10.44 1.36 -9.63
N LEU A 88 10.72 2.15 -8.57
CA LEU A 88 9.82 3.22 -8.12
C LEU A 88 9.72 4.33 -9.16
N MET A 89 10.83 4.66 -9.85
CA MET A 89 10.84 5.61 -10.95
C MET A 89 10.04 5.09 -12.15
N ASP A 90 10.19 3.80 -12.51
CA ASP A 90 9.40 3.16 -13.58
C ASP A 90 7.88 3.23 -13.28
N ILE A 91 7.49 3.00 -12.02
CA ILE A 91 6.10 3.15 -11.58
C ILE A 91 5.61 4.59 -11.76
N PHE A 92 6.41 5.58 -11.34
CA PHE A 92 6.09 6.99 -11.50
C PHE A 92 5.93 7.37 -12.96
N GLU A 93 6.89 6.99 -13.83
CA GLU A 93 6.82 7.20 -15.28
C GLU A 93 5.60 6.52 -15.91
N GLY A 94 5.23 5.35 -15.42
CA GLY A 94 4.02 4.66 -15.84
C GLY A 94 2.77 5.52 -15.66
N PHE A 95 2.68 6.27 -14.56
CA PHE A 95 1.59 7.23 -14.33
C PHE A 95 1.69 8.45 -15.24
N VAL A 96 2.90 8.99 -15.46
CA VAL A 96 3.15 10.11 -16.38
C VAL A 96 2.69 9.74 -17.78
N LYS A 97 3.12 8.60 -18.31
CA LYS A 97 2.75 8.08 -19.63
C LYS A 97 1.24 7.84 -19.76
N LYS A 98 0.62 7.27 -18.73
CA LYS A 98 -0.84 7.01 -18.69
C LYS A 98 -1.68 8.29 -18.81
N ARG A 99 -1.14 9.43 -18.37
CA ARG A 99 -1.79 10.74 -18.49
C ARG A 99 -1.35 11.53 -19.73
N ALA A 100 -0.59 10.90 -20.64
CA ALA A 100 -0.02 11.55 -21.82
C ALA A 100 0.79 12.81 -21.46
N MET A 101 1.51 12.77 -20.36
CA MET A 101 2.40 13.83 -19.88
C MET A 101 3.86 13.47 -20.16
N THR A 102 4.75 14.43 -19.98
CA THR A 102 6.20 14.30 -20.13
C THR A 102 6.92 14.88 -18.92
N LEU A 103 8.10 14.35 -18.63
CA LEU A 103 9.00 14.87 -17.59
C LEU A 103 10.12 15.69 -18.22
N GLU A 104 10.43 16.82 -17.65
CA GLU A 104 11.67 17.53 -17.88
C GLU A 104 12.84 16.68 -17.36
N SER A 105 13.97 16.64 -18.08
CA SER A 105 15.13 15.81 -17.70
C SER A 105 15.68 16.16 -16.30
N ALA A 106 15.66 17.44 -15.92
CA ALA A 106 16.04 17.86 -14.58
C ALA A 106 15.05 17.38 -13.49
N ALA A 107 13.74 17.34 -13.80
CA ALA A 107 12.72 16.79 -12.91
C ALA A 107 12.91 15.28 -12.69
N GLU A 108 13.21 14.55 -13.77
CA GLU A 108 13.51 13.12 -13.72
C GLU A 108 14.71 12.81 -12.82
N GLN A 109 15.83 13.51 -13.02
CA GLN A 109 17.02 13.35 -12.16
C GLN A 109 16.73 13.64 -10.69
N ARG A 110 15.94 14.67 -10.42
CA ARG A 110 15.56 15.04 -9.06
C ARG A 110 14.68 13.97 -8.40
N LEU A 111 13.75 13.38 -9.15
CA LEU A 111 12.90 12.27 -8.69
C LEU A 111 13.71 11.01 -8.38
N ILE A 112 14.65 10.64 -9.24
CA ILE A 112 15.55 9.50 -9.00
C ILE A 112 16.32 9.69 -7.69
N GLY A 113 16.92 10.88 -7.48
CA GLY A 113 17.61 11.20 -6.22
C GLY A 113 16.68 11.08 -5.02
N HIS A 114 15.45 11.57 -5.12
CA HIS A 114 14.47 11.46 -4.04
C HIS A 114 14.06 10.01 -3.74
N PHE A 115 13.89 9.18 -4.75
CA PHE A 115 13.58 7.76 -4.55
C PHE A 115 14.75 7.02 -3.88
N ILE A 116 16.01 7.39 -4.18
CA ILE A 116 17.18 6.85 -3.47
C ILE A 116 17.14 7.23 -1.99
N ASP A 117 16.97 8.53 -1.70
CA ASP A 117 16.92 9.05 -0.32
C ASP A 117 15.83 8.36 0.52
N VAL A 118 14.63 8.23 -0.05
CA VAL A 118 13.49 7.61 0.65
C VAL A 118 13.69 6.11 0.83
N TRP A 119 14.27 5.44 -0.16
CA TRP A 119 14.54 4.01 -0.11
C TRP A 119 15.61 3.67 0.94
N GLU A 120 16.64 4.50 1.07
CA GLU A 120 17.68 4.34 2.11
C GLU A 120 17.13 4.60 3.51
N ALA A 121 16.23 5.56 3.65
CA ALA A 121 15.60 5.93 4.92
C ALA A 121 14.36 5.07 5.28
N ARG A 122 13.97 4.10 4.44
CA ARG A 122 12.72 3.34 4.60
C ARG A 122 12.70 2.48 5.87
N ASP A 123 11.53 2.38 6.43
CA ASP A 123 11.20 1.45 7.52
C ASP A 123 10.25 0.34 7.04
N LYS A 124 9.83 -0.52 7.95
CA LYS A 124 8.89 -1.63 7.68
C LYS A 124 7.49 -1.19 7.20
N HIS A 125 7.17 0.09 7.29
CA HIS A 125 5.90 0.67 6.84
C HIS A 125 6.04 1.47 5.56
N PHE A 126 7.17 1.35 4.89
CA PHE A 126 7.41 2.05 3.64
C PHE A 126 6.27 1.82 2.63
N GLY A 127 5.72 2.92 2.11
CA GLY A 127 4.54 2.90 1.25
C GLY A 127 4.74 2.29 -0.13
N ASN A 128 6.01 2.02 -0.51
CA ASN A 128 6.40 1.30 -1.72
C ASN A 128 5.75 1.90 -2.99
N GLY A 129 5.12 1.10 -3.85
CA GLY A 129 4.42 1.61 -5.04
C GLY A 129 3.30 2.62 -4.73
N ARG A 130 2.69 2.54 -3.54
CA ARG A 130 1.74 3.57 -3.06
C ARG A 130 2.42 4.91 -2.83
N PHE A 131 3.66 4.90 -2.33
CA PHE A 131 4.47 6.11 -2.18
C PHE A 131 4.70 6.79 -3.55
N ALA A 132 5.13 6.03 -4.57
CA ALA A 132 5.34 6.56 -5.92
C ALA A 132 4.05 7.16 -6.52
N ARG A 133 2.90 6.52 -6.31
CA ARG A 133 1.60 7.04 -6.72
C ARG A 133 1.25 8.35 -6.01
N ASN A 134 1.37 8.38 -4.68
CA ASN A 134 1.03 9.56 -3.88
C ASN A 134 1.94 10.75 -4.26
N LEU A 135 3.22 10.48 -4.53
CA LEU A 135 4.15 11.50 -5.00
C LEU A 135 3.72 12.03 -6.37
N PHE A 136 3.37 11.14 -7.31
CA PHE A 136 2.86 11.53 -8.62
C PHE A 136 1.61 12.42 -8.52
N GLU A 137 0.63 12.05 -7.70
CA GLU A 137 -0.60 12.84 -7.51
C GLU A 137 -0.30 14.25 -6.98
N LYS A 138 0.64 14.38 -6.04
CA LYS A 138 1.08 15.68 -5.52
C LYS A 138 1.82 16.51 -6.57
N VAL A 139 2.70 15.89 -7.36
CA VAL A 139 3.42 16.57 -8.44
C VAL A 139 2.46 17.08 -9.51
N ILE A 140 1.43 16.30 -9.88
CA ILE A 140 0.38 16.74 -10.80
C ILE A 140 -0.40 17.93 -10.24
N GLN A 141 -0.70 17.93 -8.94
CA GLN A 141 -1.34 19.08 -8.33
C GLN A 141 -0.46 20.33 -8.41
N ALA A 142 0.83 20.20 -8.11
CA ALA A 142 1.79 21.31 -8.19
C ALA A 142 1.90 21.85 -9.64
N GLN A 143 1.99 20.97 -10.64
CA GLN A 143 1.98 21.33 -12.05
C GLN A 143 0.70 22.10 -12.43
N SER A 144 -0.47 21.62 -11.99
CA SER A 144 -1.75 22.26 -12.24
C SER A 144 -1.82 23.66 -11.60
N ASP A 145 -1.32 23.80 -10.37
CA ASP A 145 -1.27 25.07 -9.65
C ASP A 145 -0.31 26.09 -10.31
N ARG A 146 0.79 25.60 -10.91
CA ARG A 146 1.70 26.43 -11.71
C ARG A 146 1.03 26.91 -12.97
N VAL A 147 0.44 25.98 -13.75
CA VAL A 147 -0.22 26.32 -15.03
C VAL A 147 -1.38 27.30 -14.81
N ALA A 148 -2.16 27.13 -13.75
CA ALA A 148 -3.29 28.01 -13.44
C ALA A 148 -2.87 29.48 -13.18
N LYS A 149 -1.60 29.75 -12.87
CA LYS A 149 -1.06 31.10 -12.63
C LYS A 149 -0.46 31.73 -13.88
N MET A 150 -0.36 30.99 -15.00
CA MET A 150 0.22 31.49 -16.24
C MET A 150 -0.78 32.40 -16.97
N ALA A 151 -0.31 33.51 -17.50
CA ALA A 151 -1.13 34.43 -18.31
C ALA A 151 -1.49 33.85 -19.68
N GLU A 152 -0.57 33.06 -20.25
CA GLU A 152 -0.74 32.35 -21.51
C GLU A 152 -0.34 30.90 -21.31
N ILE A 153 -1.13 29.96 -21.82
CA ILE A 153 -0.94 28.54 -21.62
C ILE A 153 -0.79 27.88 -23.00
N SER A 154 0.33 27.25 -23.24
CA SER A 154 0.55 26.42 -24.43
C SER A 154 0.11 24.96 -24.20
N PRO A 155 -0.14 24.16 -25.25
CA PRO A 155 -0.40 22.73 -25.10
C PRO A 155 0.74 21.96 -24.39
N ASP A 156 1.99 22.41 -24.57
CA ASP A 156 3.14 21.80 -23.91
C ASP A 156 3.18 22.11 -22.42
N ASP A 157 2.75 23.30 -21.98
CA ASP A 157 2.67 23.63 -20.56
C ASP A 157 1.68 22.73 -19.81
N LEU A 158 0.63 22.27 -20.49
CA LEU A 158 -0.36 21.35 -19.91
C LEU A 158 0.18 19.92 -19.76
N ARG A 159 1.21 19.55 -20.50
CA ARG A 159 1.75 18.18 -20.52
C ARG A 159 3.08 18.05 -19.79
N LEU A 160 3.86 19.13 -19.69
CA LEU A 160 5.21 19.09 -19.14
C LEU A 160 5.19 19.24 -17.62
N ILE A 161 5.74 18.25 -16.93
CA ILE A 161 6.11 18.32 -15.53
C ILE A 161 7.52 18.89 -15.45
N ARG A 162 7.69 20.04 -14.80
CA ARG A 162 8.96 20.75 -14.65
C ARG A 162 9.64 20.44 -13.34
N LEU A 163 10.92 20.75 -13.23
CA LEU A 163 11.70 20.63 -12.01
C LEU A 163 11.04 21.34 -10.82
N GLU A 164 10.54 22.56 -11.03
CA GLU A 164 9.88 23.36 -9.99
C GLU A 164 8.63 22.67 -9.39
N ASP A 165 7.86 21.92 -10.21
CA ASP A 165 6.70 21.16 -9.75
C ASP A 165 7.14 20.07 -8.78
N VAL A 166 8.23 19.36 -9.11
CA VAL A 166 8.80 18.28 -8.30
C VAL A 166 9.41 18.83 -7.02
N GLU A 167 10.21 19.89 -7.09
CA GLU A 167 10.87 20.49 -5.92
C GLU A 167 9.87 21.04 -4.90
N SER A 168 8.79 21.66 -5.38
CA SER A 168 7.74 22.17 -4.49
C SER A 168 7.10 21.08 -3.63
N VAL A 169 7.05 19.84 -4.13
CA VAL A 169 6.48 18.69 -3.41
C VAL A 169 7.53 18.02 -2.52
N ILE A 170 8.73 17.77 -3.03
CA ILE A 170 9.78 17.04 -2.30
C ILE A 170 10.26 17.83 -1.07
N SER A 171 10.33 19.16 -1.15
CA SER A 171 10.71 20.01 -0.01
C SER A 171 9.72 19.94 1.16
N ILE A 172 8.46 19.56 0.91
CA ILE A 172 7.38 19.46 1.91
C ILE A 172 7.25 18.03 2.44
N VAL A 173 7.52 17.04 1.61
CA VAL A 173 7.40 15.61 1.94
C VAL A 173 8.68 15.13 2.61
N LYS A 174 8.80 15.35 3.92
CA LYS A 174 9.68 14.50 4.73
C LYS A 174 9.16 13.07 4.63
N PRO A 175 10.06 12.03 4.60
CA PRO A 175 9.60 10.65 4.65
C PRO A 175 8.59 10.50 5.79
N ASP A 176 7.47 9.83 5.52
CA ASP A 176 6.37 9.66 6.46
C ASP A 176 6.93 9.21 7.82
N GLN A 177 7.04 10.15 8.75
CA GLN A 177 7.27 9.77 10.14
C GLN A 177 6.01 9.03 10.59
N PRO A 178 6.14 7.89 11.28
CA PRO A 178 5.00 7.16 11.78
C PRO A 178 4.14 8.12 12.59
N LYS A 179 2.90 8.34 12.13
CA LYS A 179 1.93 9.12 12.90
C LYS A 179 1.82 8.44 14.25
N GLU A 180 2.27 9.09 15.30
CA GLU A 180 1.94 8.69 16.66
C GLU A 180 0.42 8.50 16.68
N ARG A 181 0.00 7.28 16.95
CA ARG A 181 -1.42 7.01 17.17
C ARG A 181 -1.83 7.84 18.37
N ASN A 182 -2.56 8.93 18.12
CA ASN A 182 -3.29 9.61 19.16
C ASN A 182 -4.26 8.57 19.76
N THR A 183 -3.82 7.92 20.81
CA THR A 183 -4.70 7.16 21.68
C THR A 183 -5.66 8.17 22.30
N ILE A 184 -6.87 8.22 21.75
CA ILE A 184 -7.99 8.90 22.40
C ILE A 184 -8.30 8.09 23.65
N GLY A 185 -7.55 8.38 24.71
CA GLY A 185 -7.77 7.80 26.04
C GLY A 185 -9.01 8.44 26.65
N PHE A 186 -10.09 7.70 26.72
CA PHE A 186 -11.20 8.00 27.61
C PHE A 186 -10.66 7.88 29.05
N LYS A 187 -10.49 9.00 29.76
CA LYS A 187 -10.23 9.00 31.20
C LYS A 187 -11.58 8.78 31.89
N PRO A 188 -11.80 7.69 32.64
CA PRO A 188 -12.97 7.61 33.52
C PRO A 188 -12.84 8.70 34.59
N LYS A 189 -13.89 9.50 34.72
CA LYS A 189 -14.03 10.41 35.85
C LYS A 189 -14.28 9.55 37.10
N GLY A 190 -13.42 9.73 38.12
CA GLY A 190 -13.60 9.20 39.45
C GLY A 190 -14.78 9.82 40.20
#